data_7b47effa422c51580d0ffab070cdfa50
#
_entry.id   7b47effa422c51580d0ffab070cdfa50
#
_cell.length_a   1.000
_cell.length_b   1.000
_cell.length_c   1.000
_cell.angle_alpha   90.00
_cell.angle_beta   90.00
_cell.angle_gamma   90.00
#
_symmetry.space_group_name_H-M   'P 1'
#
loop_
_entity.id
_entity.type
_entity.pdbx_description
1 polymer ?
#
loop_
_entity_poly.entity_id
_entity_poly.type
_entity_poly.pdbx_seq_one_letter_code
_entity_poly.pdbx_strand_id
1 'polypeptide(L)'
;MNKIIITTLLLCTGLITAGCEKTYSVAEFKKDKNLMEEWGARCGWSGTSKNCENLRVAALELEKERRKKAEEHNRKLDEEFKAKQKAWIEKMRAENEKFRAEQEAKERTAEEQQNNH
;
A
#
# COMPACT_ATOMS: atom_id res chain seq x y z
N MET A 1 33.67 26.89 50.43
CA MET A 1 34.27 25.82 49.60
C MET A 1 33.27 24.73 49.21
N ASN A 2 32.42 24.26 50.10
CA ASN A 2 31.48 23.14 49.75
C ASN A 2 30.42 23.49 48.68
N LYS A 3 30.00 24.75 48.55
CA LYS A 3 29.02 25.17 47.55
C LYS A 3 29.57 25.18 46.12
N ILE A 4 30.86 25.45 45.94
CA ILE A 4 31.51 25.45 44.62
C ILE A 4 31.71 24.02 44.10
N ILE A 5 32.01 23.08 44.98
CA ILE A 5 32.21 21.66 44.64
C ILE A 5 30.90 21.03 44.20
N ILE A 6 29.79 21.34 44.87
CA ILE A 6 28.46 20.82 44.54
C ILE A 6 27.98 21.35 43.18
N THR A 7 28.24 22.61 42.88
CA THR A 7 27.84 23.21 41.58
C THR A 7 28.64 22.62 40.42
N THR A 8 29.92 22.34 40.64
CA THR A 8 30.77 21.71 39.61
C THR A 8 30.39 20.25 39.36
N LEU A 9 29.98 19.54 40.42
CA LEU A 9 29.49 18.16 40.27
C LEU A 9 28.14 18.08 39.49
N LEU A 10 27.25 19.05 39.72
CA LEU A 10 25.97 19.11 38.99
C LEU A 10 26.17 19.43 37.50
N LEU A 11 27.14 20.25 37.15
CA LEU A 11 27.47 20.55 35.75
C LEU A 11 28.08 19.33 35.01
N CYS A 12 28.88 18.52 35.71
CA CYS A 12 29.45 17.30 35.13
C CYS A 12 28.42 16.22 34.89
N THR A 13 27.42 16.08 35.76
CA THR A 13 26.33 15.09 35.57
C THR A 13 25.40 15.48 34.44
N GLY A 14 25.17 16.75 34.16
CA GLY A 14 24.39 17.25 33.04
C GLY A 14 25.00 16.96 31.66
N LEU A 15 26.34 16.92 31.58
CA LEU A 15 27.05 16.63 30.30
C LEU A 15 27.11 15.14 29.96
N ILE A 16 27.05 14.27 30.98
CA ILE A 16 27.11 12.82 30.76
C ILE A 16 25.77 12.28 30.23
N THR A 17 24.67 12.90 30.60
CA THR A 17 23.34 12.49 30.11
C THR A 17 23.06 12.87 28.63
N ALA A 18 23.70 13.90 28.11
CA ALA A 18 23.59 14.32 26.73
C ALA A 18 24.30 13.37 25.74
N GLY A 19 25.24 12.53 26.19
CA GLY A 19 25.98 11.58 25.37
C GLY A 19 25.43 10.17 25.34
N CYS A 20 24.34 9.86 26.07
CA CYS A 20 23.76 8.53 26.21
C CYS A 20 22.38 8.39 25.52
N GLU A 21 22.18 9.06 24.41
CA GLU A 21 20.95 8.92 23.65
C GLU A 21 20.89 7.53 22.98
N LYS A 22 19.78 6.81 23.22
CA LYS A 22 19.58 5.49 22.64
C LYS A 22 19.53 5.56 21.11
N THR A 23 20.30 4.73 20.46
CA THR A 23 20.20 4.54 19.00
C THR A 23 19.16 3.48 18.67
N TYR A 24 18.16 3.86 17.92
CA TYR A 24 17.10 2.97 17.45
C TYR A 24 17.47 2.38 16.10
N SER A 25 17.15 1.10 15.91
CA SER A 25 17.35 0.43 14.64
C SER A 25 16.25 0.78 13.62
N VAL A 26 16.52 0.52 12.34
CA VAL A 26 15.52 0.63 11.27
C VAL A 26 14.27 -0.21 11.60
N ALA A 27 14.45 -1.42 12.12
CA ALA A 27 13.34 -2.30 12.48
C ALA A 27 12.50 -1.74 13.64
N GLU A 28 13.11 -1.10 14.63
CA GLU A 28 12.39 -0.44 15.72
C GLU A 28 11.54 0.72 15.21
N PHE A 29 12.08 1.55 14.33
CA PHE A 29 11.31 2.61 13.69
C PHE A 29 10.14 2.10 12.85
N LYS A 30 10.33 1.02 12.10
CA LYS A 30 9.26 0.41 11.29
C LYS A 30 8.11 -0.16 12.12
N LYS A 31 8.38 -0.62 13.33
CA LYS A 31 7.38 -1.21 14.24
C LYS A 31 6.62 -0.18 15.04
N ASP A 32 7.24 0.95 15.36
CA ASP A 32 6.69 1.97 16.24
C ASP A 32 6.46 3.28 15.49
N LYS A 33 5.21 3.50 15.13
CA LYS A 33 4.80 4.71 14.41
C LYS A 33 5.00 5.98 15.25
N ASN A 34 4.73 5.91 16.55
CA ASN A 34 4.90 7.06 17.43
C ASN A 34 6.37 7.45 17.55
N LEU A 35 7.26 6.46 17.63
CA LEU A 35 8.70 6.67 17.61
C LEU A 35 9.15 7.34 16.30
N MET A 36 8.61 6.90 15.16
CA MET A 36 8.89 7.53 13.87
C MET A 36 8.45 9.00 13.83
N GLU A 37 7.27 9.31 14.33
CA GLU A 37 6.72 10.67 14.36
C GLU A 37 7.53 11.57 15.29
N GLU A 38 7.89 11.10 16.48
CA GLU A 38 8.73 11.83 17.44
C GLU A 38 10.08 12.18 16.84
N TRP A 39 10.76 11.22 16.27
CA TRP A 39 12.07 11.42 15.66
C TRP A 39 12.00 12.18 14.34
N GLY A 40 10.91 12.06 13.59
CA GLY A 40 10.64 12.87 12.42
C GLY A 40 10.60 14.36 12.75
N ALA A 41 9.95 14.72 13.86
CA ALA A 41 9.91 16.08 14.37
C ALA A 41 11.29 16.58 14.84
N ARG A 42 12.08 15.73 15.49
CA ARG A 42 13.43 16.06 15.96
C ARG A 42 14.44 16.22 14.82
N CYS A 43 14.41 15.32 13.86
CA CYS A 43 15.35 15.27 12.75
C CYS A 43 15.08 16.33 11.69
N GLY A 44 13.83 16.64 11.39
CA GLY A 44 13.47 17.51 10.28
C GLY A 44 14.10 17.05 8.96
N TRP A 45 14.46 18.01 8.12
CA TRP A 45 15.10 17.75 6.82
C TRP A 45 16.64 17.63 6.91
N SER A 46 17.24 18.17 7.93
CA SER A 46 18.70 18.36 8.04
C SER A 46 19.37 17.54 9.14
N GLY A 47 18.62 16.72 9.88
CA GLY A 47 19.18 15.89 10.93
C GLY A 47 20.17 14.85 10.39
N THR A 48 21.34 14.75 11.02
CA THR A 48 22.47 13.92 10.59
C THR A 48 22.84 12.82 11.60
N SER A 49 22.14 12.73 12.74
CA SER A 49 22.38 11.69 13.74
C SER A 49 22.08 10.29 13.17
N LYS A 50 22.63 9.26 13.82
CA LYS A 50 22.37 7.86 13.43
C LYS A 50 20.89 7.51 13.50
N ASN A 51 20.16 8.03 14.47
CA ASN A 51 18.71 7.88 14.55
C ASN A 51 18.00 8.52 13.35
N CYS A 52 18.43 9.68 12.91
CA CYS A 52 17.87 10.35 11.73
C CYS A 52 18.14 9.57 10.42
N GLU A 53 19.33 9.00 10.28
CA GLU A 53 19.64 8.11 9.14
C GLU A 53 18.76 6.85 9.14
N ASN A 54 18.68 6.17 10.28
CA ASN A 54 17.86 4.97 10.45
C ASN A 54 16.36 5.25 10.22
N LEU A 55 15.88 6.41 10.68
CA LEU A 55 14.52 6.86 10.43
C LEU A 55 14.23 7.01 8.93
N ARG A 56 15.13 7.62 8.18
CA ARG A 56 14.96 7.80 6.73
C ARG A 56 14.95 6.47 5.99
N VAL A 57 15.83 5.54 6.37
CA VAL A 57 15.85 4.19 5.80
C VAL A 57 14.53 3.47 6.10
N ALA A 58 14.06 3.52 7.34
CA ALA A 58 12.77 2.92 7.74
C ALA A 58 11.60 3.51 6.95
N ALA A 59 11.55 4.82 6.76
CA ALA A 59 10.51 5.48 5.97
C ALA A 59 10.53 5.04 4.50
N LEU A 60 11.71 4.94 3.89
CA LEU A 60 11.86 4.46 2.51
C LEU A 60 11.45 2.99 2.35
N GLU A 61 11.78 2.13 3.30
CA GLU A 61 11.39 0.73 3.27
C GLU A 61 9.87 0.56 3.41
N LEU A 62 9.24 1.28 4.35
CA LEU A 62 7.78 1.29 4.50
C LEU A 62 7.07 1.80 3.25
N GLU A 63 7.60 2.83 2.60
CA GLU A 63 7.07 3.34 1.35
C GLU A 63 7.15 2.30 0.21
N LYS A 64 8.28 1.60 0.09
CA LYS A 64 8.43 0.50 -0.88
C LYS A 64 7.45 -0.65 -0.61
N GLU A 65 7.28 -1.03 0.65
CA GLU A 65 6.32 -2.07 1.04
C GLU A 65 4.88 -1.65 0.70
N ARG A 66 4.53 -0.40 0.98
CA ARG A 66 3.21 0.15 0.65
C ARG A 66 2.95 0.16 -0.85
N ARG A 67 3.94 0.56 -1.67
CA ARG A 67 3.83 0.53 -3.13
C ARG A 67 3.63 -0.88 -3.66
N LYS A 68 4.42 -1.85 -3.20
CA LYS A 68 4.27 -3.25 -3.61
C LYS A 68 2.88 -3.80 -3.28
N LYS A 69 2.35 -3.50 -2.09
CA LYS A 69 0.98 -3.91 -1.71
C LYS A 69 -0.08 -3.25 -2.59
N ALA A 70 0.09 -1.96 -2.92
CA ALA A 70 -0.81 -1.25 -3.82
C ALA A 70 -0.77 -1.81 -5.24
N GLU A 71 0.41 -2.10 -5.78
CA GLU A 71 0.59 -2.71 -7.10
C GLU A 71 -0.04 -4.11 -7.16
N GLU A 72 0.17 -4.94 -6.14
CA GLU A 72 -0.44 -6.26 -6.04
C GLU A 72 -1.97 -6.17 -5.97
N HIS A 73 -2.49 -5.25 -5.16
CA HIS A 73 -3.93 -5.01 -5.05
C HIS A 73 -4.53 -4.57 -6.41
N ASN A 74 -3.90 -3.62 -7.08
CA ASN A 74 -4.33 -3.14 -8.39
C ASN A 74 -4.30 -4.25 -9.44
N ARG A 75 -3.27 -5.11 -9.42
CA ARG A 75 -3.19 -6.26 -10.31
C ARG A 75 -4.36 -7.23 -10.10
N LYS A 76 -4.67 -7.54 -8.83
CA LYS A 76 -5.82 -8.41 -8.50
C LYS A 76 -7.15 -7.80 -8.97
N LEU A 77 -7.34 -6.50 -8.80
CA LEU A 77 -8.52 -5.80 -9.30
C LEU A 77 -8.63 -5.85 -10.84
N ASP A 78 -7.51 -5.67 -11.54
CA ASP A 78 -7.46 -5.73 -13.00
C ASP A 78 -7.78 -7.15 -13.52
N GLU A 79 -7.23 -8.18 -12.89
CA GLU A 79 -7.53 -9.58 -13.19
C GLU A 79 -9.02 -9.92 -12.96
N GLU A 80 -9.58 -9.47 -11.85
CA GLU A 80 -11.00 -9.64 -11.54
C GLU A 80 -11.89 -8.91 -12.55
N PHE A 81 -11.55 -7.69 -12.91
CA PHE A 81 -12.27 -6.91 -13.91
C PHE A 81 -12.25 -7.60 -15.28
N LYS A 82 -11.09 -8.06 -15.73
CA LYS A 82 -10.95 -8.82 -16.98
C LYS A 82 -11.77 -10.11 -16.98
N ALA A 83 -11.78 -10.84 -15.86
CA ALA A 83 -12.59 -12.05 -15.73
C ALA A 83 -14.09 -11.75 -15.82
N LYS A 84 -14.56 -10.70 -15.15
CA LYS A 84 -15.97 -10.26 -15.24
C LYS A 84 -16.34 -9.80 -16.65
N GLN A 85 -15.47 -9.06 -17.30
CA GLN A 85 -15.66 -8.61 -18.67
C GLN A 85 -15.77 -9.79 -19.65
N LYS A 86 -14.86 -10.77 -19.51
CA LYS A 86 -14.90 -11.99 -20.32
C LYS A 86 -16.20 -12.77 -20.12
N ALA A 87 -16.60 -12.98 -18.88
CA ALA A 87 -17.86 -13.67 -18.56
C ALA A 87 -19.08 -12.95 -19.13
N TRP A 88 -19.10 -11.62 -19.08
CA TRP A 88 -20.15 -10.82 -19.67
C TRP A 88 -20.21 -10.96 -21.20
N ILE A 89 -19.06 -10.91 -21.88
CA ILE A 89 -18.98 -11.11 -23.33
C ILE A 89 -19.49 -12.50 -23.73
N GLU A 90 -19.10 -13.54 -23.00
CA GLU A 90 -19.57 -14.90 -23.25
C GLU A 90 -21.08 -15.02 -23.08
N LYS A 91 -21.64 -14.41 -22.04
CA LYS A 91 -23.08 -14.37 -21.82
C LYS A 91 -23.81 -13.67 -22.97
N MET A 92 -23.34 -12.50 -23.38
CA MET A 92 -23.93 -11.75 -24.49
C MET A 92 -23.85 -12.54 -25.82
N ARG A 93 -22.76 -13.25 -26.05
CA ARG A 93 -22.59 -14.11 -27.22
C ARG A 93 -23.62 -15.25 -27.21
N ALA A 94 -23.78 -15.93 -26.09
CA ALA A 94 -24.75 -17.00 -25.94
C ALA A 94 -26.20 -16.51 -26.12
N GLU A 95 -26.54 -15.34 -25.59
CA GLU A 95 -27.86 -14.73 -25.80
C GLU A 95 -28.10 -14.37 -27.28
N ASN A 96 -27.10 -13.83 -27.97
CA ASN A 96 -27.18 -13.53 -29.39
C ASN A 96 -27.35 -14.79 -30.25
N GLU A 97 -26.67 -15.88 -29.93
CA GLU A 97 -26.82 -17.17 -30.62
C GLU A 97 -28.22 -17.71 -30.44
N LYS A 98 -28.77 -17.66 -29.23
CA LYS A 98 -30.17 -18.07 -28.99
C LYS A 98 -31.15 -17.24 -29.80
N PHE A 99 -30.99 -15.93 -29.78
CA PHE A 99 -31.85 -15.03 -30.54
C PHE A 99 -31.81 -15.32 -32.05
N ARG A 100 -30.62 -15.54 -32.62
CA ARG A 100 -30.45 -15.92 -34.03
C ARG A 100 -31.13 -17.24 -34.33
N ALA A 101 -30.94 -18.26 -33.49
CA ALA A 101 -31.58 -19.56 -33.65
C ALA A 101 -33.11 -19.45 -33.62
N GLU A 102 -33.67 -18.63 -32.73
CA GLU A 102 -35.12 -18.38 -32.72
C GLU A 102 -35.62 -17.67 -33.97
N GLN A 103 -34.88 -16.73 -34.52
CA GLN A 103 -35.24 -16.06 -35.77
C GLN A 103 -35.20 -17.02 -36.94
N GLU A 104 -34.17 -17.84 -37.10
CA GLU A 104 -34.07 -18.86 -38.14
C GLU A 104 -35.18 -19.89 -38.04
N ALA A 105 -35.57 -20.29 -36.82
CA ALA A 105 -36.70 -21.21 -36.62
C ALA A 105 -38.04 -20.60 -37.09
N LYS A 106 -38.27 -19.31 -36.78
CA LYS A 106 -39.46 -18.58 -37.21
C LYS A 106 -39.52 -18.40 -38.72
N GLU A 107 -38.41 -18.12 -39.38
CA GLU A 107 -38.32 -18.00 -40.83
C GLU A 107 -38.65 -19.35 -41.52
N ARG A 108 -38.07 -20.44 -41.03
CA ARG A 108 -38.39 -21.80 -41.59
C ARG A 108 -39.85 -22.14 -41.45
N THR A 109 -40.47 -21.87 -40.31
CA THR A 109 -41.90 -22.14 -40.13
C THR A 109 -42.79 -21.29 -41.04
N ALA A 110 -42.41 -20.02 -41.27
CA ALA A 110 -43.12 -19.14 -42.20
C ALA A 110 -42.99 -19.64 -43.66
N GLU A 111 -41.81 -20.07 -44.10
CA GLU A 111 -41.60 -20.64 -45.43
C GLU A 111 -42.40 -21.96 -45.66
N GLU A 112 -42.42 -22.85 -44.66
CA GLU A 112 -43.21 -24.08 -44.72
C GLU A 112 -44.72 -23.79 -44.85
N GLN A 113 -45.23 -22.77 -44.18
CA GLN A 113 -46.62 -22.36 -44.28
C GLN A 113 -46.98 -21.77 -45.66
N GLN A 114 -46.04 -21.02 -46.27
CA GLN A 114 -46.26 -20.51 -47.63
C GLN A 114 -46.23 -21.58 -48.72
N ASN A 115 -45.41 -22.62 -48.56
CA ASN A 115 -45.31 -23.73 -49.52
C ASN A 115 -46.48 -24.72 -49.48
N ASN A 116 -47.25 -24.72 -48.36
CA ASN A 116 -48.40 -25.60 -48.19
C ASN A 116 -49.75 -24.97 -48.60
N HIS A 117 -49.71 -23.76 -49.12
CA HIS A 117 -50.87 -23.06 -49.66
C HIS A 117 -50.78 -22.94 -51.18
#